data_67b51b8bd8babf9d556c1292bb6be589
#
_entry.id   67b51b8bd8babf9d556c1292bb6be589
#
_cell.length_a   1.000
_cell.length_b   1.000
_cell.length_c   1.000
_cell.angle_alpha   90.00
_cell.angle_beta   90.00
_cell.angle_gamma   90.00
#
_symmetry.space_group_name_H-M   'P 1'
#
loop_
_entity.id
_entity.type
_entity.pdbx_description
1 polymer ?
#
loop_
_entity_poly.entity_id
_entity_poly.type
_entity_poly.pdbx_seq_one_letter_code
_entity_poly.pdbx_strand_id
1 'polypeptide(L)'
;MRYIITFIFLLTFLVMPTSSSFAQKSKDKIEMPQFPGGEAELHKFIVSELEYPAEARVNKEIGEVLVAFSIGMDGYVSGVRVVRSVSESLDAEAVRVVSKMPPWIPGKKNGRPVRAEMSIPINFKVIYVNKFGDEGADSEKSEKGKFKY
;
A
#
# COMPACT_ATOMS: atom_id res chain seq x y z
N MET A 1 68.08 -14.85 -37.84
CA MET A 1 67.70 -14.73 -36.42
C MET A 1 67.23 -13.33 -35.99
N ARG A 2 66.96 -12.42 -36.89
CA ARG A 2 66.58 -11.00 -36.51
C ARG A 2 65.09 -10.76 -36.62
N TYR A 3 64.28 -11.67 -37.13
CA TYR A 3 62.83 -11.48 -37.32
C TYR A 3 61.96 -12.29 -36.36
N ILE A 4 62.52 -13.14 -35.53
CA ILE A 4 61.77 -13.93 -34.55
C ILE A 4 61.44 -13.12 -33.30
N ILE A 5 62.28 -12.14 -32.94
CA ILE A 5 62.12 -11.32 -31.75
C ILE A 5 61.02 -10.27 -31.93
N THR A 6 60.81 -9.81 -33.17
CA THR A 6 59.75 -8.81 -33.48
C THR A 6 58.36 -9.43 -33.51
N PHE A 7 58.23 -10.74 -33.72
CA PHE A 7 56.93 -11.42 -33.73
C PHE A 7 56.41 -11.80 -32.35
N ILE A 8 57.30 -11.95 -31.37
CA ILE A 8 56.94 -12.25 -29.99
C ILE A 8 56.41 -11.01 -29.25
N PHE A 9 56.83 -9.78 -29.66
CA PHE A 9 56.40 -8.56 -29.05
C PHE A 9 55.01 -8.10 -29.52
N LEU A 10 54.48 -8.65 -30.63
CA LEU A 10 53.18 -8.29 -31.19
C LEU A 10 52.03 -9.16 -30.62
N LEU A 11 52.34 -10.26 -29.94
CA LEU A 11 51.33 -11.19 -29.43
C LEU A 11 50.97 -10.98 -27.95
N THR A 12 51.65 -10.08 -27.24
CA THR A 12 51.40 -9.83 -25.81
C THR A 12 50.49 -8.66 -25.52
N PHE A 13 49.90 -7.98 -26.55
CA PHE A 13 49.12 -6.77 -26.35
C PHE A 13 47.61 -6.99 -26.47
N LEU A 14 47.10 -8.23 -26.43
CA LEU A 14 45.68 -8.49 -26.66
C LEU A 14 45.01 -9.29 -25.51
N VAL A 15 45.35 -8.98 -24.23
CA VAL A 15 44.53 -9.42 -23.11
C VAL A 15 44.28 -8.23 -22.21
N MET A 16 43.43 -7.32 -22.69
CA MET A 16 42.76 -6.36 -21.79
C MET A 16 41.72 -7.15 -20.99
N PRO A 17 41.81 -7.23 -19.66
CA PRO A 17 40.66 -7.69 -18.87
C PRO A 17 39.57 -6.64 -19.02
N THR A 18 38.53 -6.94 -19.79
CA THR A 18 37.30 -6.21 -19.73
C THR A 18 36.72 -6.41 -18.33
N SER A 19 37.05 -5.51 -17.41
CA SER A 19 36.37 -5.41 -16.12
C SER A 19 34.93 -5.03 -16.39
N SER A 20 34.09 -6.05 -16.63
CA SER A 20 32.65 -5.89 -16.56
C SER A 20 32.32 -5.55 -15.13
N SER A 21 32.29 -4.28 -14.81
CA SER A 21 31.69 -3.75 -13.60
C SER A 21 30.20 -4.09 -13.70
N PHE A 22 29.83 -5.28 -13.28
CA PHE A 22 28.45 -5.56 -12.91
C PHE A 22 28.13 -4.62 -11.77
N ALA A 23 27.48 -3.50 -12.12
CA ALA A 23 26.84 -2.64 -11.14
C ALA A 23 25.87 -3.54 -10.37
N GLN A 24 26.31 -4.00 -9.20
CA GLN A 24 25.50 -4.76 -8.27
C GLN A 24 24.41 -3.79 -7.82
N LYS A 25 23.25 -3.85 -8.50
CA LYS A 25 22.06 -3.11 -8.12
C LYS A 25 21.71 -3.57 -6.71
N SER A 26 22.14 -2.82 -5.73
CA SER A 26 21.81 -3.06 -4.33
C SER A 26 20.29 -3.10 -4.26
N LYS A 27 19.76 -4.26 -3.87
CA LYS A 27 18.32 -4.44 -3.72
C LYS A 27 17.88 -3.58 -2.54
N ASP A 28 17.31 -2.43 -2.82
CA ASP A 28 16.78 -1.53 -1.78
C ASP A 28 15.87 -2.34 -0.85
N LYS A 29 16.16 -2.31 0.44
CA LYS A 29 15.30 -2.90 1.46
C LYS A 29 14.17 -1.93 1.72
N ILE A 30 12.96 -2.27 1.25
CA ILE A 30 11.75 -1.47 1.45
C ILE A 30 10.88 -2.18 2.48
N GLU A 31 10.48 -1.45 3.51
CA GLU A 31 9.53 -1.87 4.52
C GLU A 31 8.27 -1.01 4.37
N MET A 32 7.12 -1.66 4.21
CA MET A 32 5.85 -0.96 4.02
C MET A 32 5.32 -0.41 5.34
N PRO A 33 4.56 0.70 5.32
CA PRO A 33 3.87 1.18 6.51
C PRO A 33 2.93 0.12 7.09
N GLN A 34 2.77 0.15 8.41
CA GLN A 34 1.87 -0.76 9.11
C GLN A 34 0.96 -0.01 10.08
N PHE A 35 -0.31 -0.40 10.13
CA PHE A 35 -1.22 0.09 11.16
C PHE A 35 -0.78 -0.44 12.54
N PRO A 36 -0.90 0.34 13.63
CA PRO A 36 -0.61 -0.15 14.97
C PRO A 36 -1.44 -1.40 15.28
N GLY A 37 -0.76 -2.52 15.59
CA GLY A 37 -1.41 -3.81 15.79
C GLY A 37 -1.70 -4.59 14.51
N GLY A 38 -1.32 -4.07 13.33
CA GLY A 38 -1.41 -4.76 12.04
C GLY A 38 -2.79 -4.69 11.38
N GLU A 39 -2.98 -5.52 10.36
CA GLU A 39 -4.17 -5.51 9.50
C GLU A 39 -5.48 -5.83 10.26
N ALA A 40 -5.42 -6.74 11.23
CA ALA A 40 -6.60 -7.09 12.03
C ALA A 40 -7.10 -5.91 12.87
N GLU A 41 -6.19 -5.13 13.46
CA GLU A 41 -6.56 -3.95 14.23
C GLU A 41 -7.02 -2.79 13.31
N LEU A 42 -6.45 -2.66 12.12
CA LEU A 42 -6.95 -1.73 11.11
C LEU A 42 -8.41 -2.04 10.75
N HIS A 43 -8.72 -3.31 10.52
CA HIS A 43 -10.09 -3.72 10.21
C HIS A 43 -11.05 -3.42 11.37
N LYS A 44 -10.67 -3.75 12.61
CA LYS A 44 -11.46 -3.42 13.80
C LYS A 44 -11.69 -1.92 13.94
N PHE A 45 -10.63 -1.12 13.74
CA PHE A 45 -10.72 0.34 13.78
C PHE A 45 -11.74 0.86 12.77
N ILE A 46 -11.63 0.42 11.51
CA ILE A 46 -12.57 0.83 10.46
C ILE A 46 -14.00 0.48 10.86
N VAL A 47 -14.26 -0.76 11.28
CA VAL A 47 -15.60 -1.22 11.68
C VAL A 47 -16.14 -0.43 12.87
N SER A 48 -15.30 -0.08 13.85
CA SER A 48 -15.73 0.66 15.05
C SER A 48 -16.02 2.14 14.77
N GLU A 49 -15.23 2.76 13.87
CA GLU A 49 -15.36 4.19 13.55
C GLU A 49 -16.39 4.49 12.46
N LEU A 50 -16.66 3.49 11.60
CA LEU A 50 -17.53 3.70 10.46
C LEU A 50 -18.99 3.87 10.87
N GLU A 51 -19.57 4.98 10.45
CA GLU A 51 -21.00 5.28 10.61
C GLU A 51 -21.67 5.24 9.24
N TYR A 52 -22.79 4.50 9.16
CA TYR A 52 -23.53 4.47 7.90
C TYR A 52 -24.39 5.75 7.78
N PRO A 53 -24.15 6.63 6.80
CA PRO A 53 -24.90 7.88 6.67
C PRO A 53 -26.41 7.64 6.52
N ALA A 54 -27.22 8.48 7.18
CA ALA A 54 -28.67 8.33 7.13
C ALA A 54 -29.22 8.42 5.70
N GLU A 55 -28.66 9.31 4.89
CA GLU A 55 -29.01 9.50 3.48
C GLU A 55 -28.72 8.24 2.65
N ALA A 56 -27.51 7.70 2.77
CA ALA A 56 -27.13 6.44 2.10
C ALA A 56 -28.01 5.26 2.53
N ARG A 57 -28.47 5.25 3.79
CA ARG A 57 -29.40 4.23 4.30
C ARG A 57 -30.78 4.33 3.64
N VAL A 58 -31.32 5.54 3.53
CA VAL A 58 -32.62 5.78 2.88
C VAL A 58 -32.56 5.38 1.42
N ASN A 59 -31.46 5.73 0.75
CA ASN A 59 -31.22 5.43 -0.68
C ASN A 59 -30.77 3.99 -0.93
N LYS A 60 -30.52 3.19 0.14
CA LYS A 60 -29.97 1.83 0.06
C LYS A 60 -28.66 1.77 -0.74
N GLU A 61 -27.82 2.81 -0.60
CA GLU A 61 -26.52 2.91 -1.27
C GLU A 61 -25.54 1.95 -0.61
N ILE A 62 -25.00 1.03 -1.34
CA ILE A 62 -24.00 0.04 -0.92
C ILE A 62 -22.82 0.06 -1.88
N GLY A 63 -21.66 -0.26 -1.40
CA GLY A 63 -20.47 -0.34 -2.26
C GLY A 63 -19.16 -0.25 -1.51
N GLU A 64 -18.10 -0.21 -2.28
CA GLU A 64 -16.72 -0.08 -1.80
C GLU A 64 -16.13 1.24 -2.27
N VAL A 65 -15.82 2.13 -1.33
CA VAL A 65 -15.11 3.38 -1.58
C VAL A 65 -13.62 3.13 -1.45
N LEU A 66 -12.83 3.41 -2.50
CA LEU A 66 -11.37 3.32 -2.43
C LEU A 66 -10.81 4.69 -2.05
N VAL A 67 -10.14 4.75 -0.90
CA VAL A 67 -9.54 5.98 -0.37
C VAL A 67 -8.02 5.88 -0.43
N ALA A 68 -7.36 6.85 -1.07
CA ALA A 68 -5.92 6.99 -1.08
C ALA A 68 -5.49 8.05 -0.06
N PHE A 69 -4.33 7.85 0.54
CA PHE A 69 -3.72 8.75 1.51
C PHE A 69 -2.21 8.56 1.57
N SER A 70 -1.52 9.50 2.19
CA SER A 70 -0.07 9.40 2.43
C SER A 70 0.19 9.22 3.92
N ILE A 71 1.18 8.39 4.23
CA ILE A 71 1.72 8.24 5.58
C ILE A 71 3.06 8.96 5.62
N GLY A 72 3.18 9.94 6.50
CA GLY A 72 4.42 10.70 6.71
C GLY A 72 5.52 9.88 7.37
N MET A 73 6.73 10.43 7.45
CA MET A 73 7.85 9.83 8.19
C MET A 73 7.58 9.76 9.70
N ASP A 74 6.66 10.58 10.18
CA ASP A 74 6.14 10.63 11.55
C ASP A 74 4.96 9.67 11.79
N GLY A 75 4.51 8.97 10.74
CA GLY A 75 3.37 8.04 10.79
C GLY A 75 2.01 8.69 10.58
N TYR A 76 1.89 10.01 10.55
CA TYR A 76 0.59 10.66 10.41
C TYR A 76 0.03 10.56 8.99
N VAL A 77 -1.29 10.36 8.93
CA VAL A 77 -2.06 10.32 7.69
C VAL A 77 -2.26 11.73 7.15
N SER A 78 -2.10 11.91 5.85
CA SER A 78 -2.30 13.18 5.15
C SER A 78 -2.74 12.96 3.70
N GLY A 79 -3.27 14.00 3.04
CA GLY A 79 -3.63 13.93 1.62
C GLY A 79 -4.71 12.89 1.32
N VAL A 80 -5.67 12.73 2.22
CA VAL A 80 -6.78 11.79 2.07
C VAL A 80 -7.65 12.20 0.89
N ARG A 81 -7.88 11.28 -0.05
CA ARG A 81 -8.71 11.52 -1.23
C ARG A 81 -9.41 10.24 -1.69
N VAL A 82 -10.60 10.39 -2.24
CA VAL A 82 -11.34 9.28 -2.86
C VAL A 82 -10.76 9.02 -4.25
N VAL A 83 -10.46 7.76 -4.55
CA VAL A 83 -9.98 7.27 -5.85
C VAL A 83 -11.11 6.58 -6.62
N ARG A 84 -11.94 5.83 -5.89
CA ARG A 84 -13.16 5.23 -6.44
C ARG A 84 -14.33 5.65 -5.56
N SER A 85 -15.24 6.40 -6.13
CA SER A 85 -16.44 6.92 -5.50
C SER A 85 -17.60 5.93 -5.63
N VAL A 86 -18.51 5.97 -4.66
CA VAL A 86 -19.82 5.30 -4.72
C VAL A 86 -20.93 6.34 -4.67
N SER A 87 -20.94 7.17 -3.64
CA SER A 87 -21.85 8.30 -3.49
C SER A 87 -21.23 9.37 -2.59
N GLU A 88 -21.72 10.60 -2.66
CA GLU A 88 -21.15 11.71 -1.90
C GLU A 88 -21.18 11.44 -0.39
N SER A 89 -22.27 10.88 0.12
CA SER A 89 -22.44 10.55 1.54
C SER A 89 -21.48 9.46 2.01
N LEU A 90 -21.32 8.37 1.23
CA LEU A 90 -20.40 7.27 1.54
C LEU A 90 -18.94 7.70 1.40
N ASP A 91 -18.64 8.52 0.41
CA ASP A 91 -17.30 9.05 0.16
C ASP A 91 -16.85 9.97 1.31
N ALA A 92 -17.73 10.87 1.76
CA ALA A 92 -17.46 11.76 2.90
C ALA A 92 -17.19 10.97 4.18
N GLU A 93 -17.96 9.92 4.43
CA GLU A 93 -17.76 9.06 5.59
C GLU A 93 -16.46 8.28 5.52
N ALA A 94 -16.12 7.72 4.35
CA ALA A 94 -14.85 7.01 4.13
C ALA A 94 -13.65 7.94 4.38
N VAL A 95 -13.69 9.19 3.89
CA VAL A 95 -12.65 10.19 4.14
C VAL A 95 -12.56 10.53 5.63
N ARG A 96 -13.70 10.68 6.33
CA ARG A 96 -13.74 10.95 7.77
C ARG A 96 -13.03 9.85 8.56
N VAL A 97 -13.36 8.58 8.29
CA VAL A 97 -12.78 7.44 8.99
C VAL A 97 -11.26 7.36 8.78
N VAL A 98 -10.79 7.49 7.53
CA VAL A 98 -9.36 7.46 7.22
C VAL A 98 -8.62 8.62 7.87
N SER A 99 -9.22 9.80 7.91
CA SER A 99 -8.64 10.99 8.54
C SER A 99 -8.51 10.90 10.07
N LYS A 100 -9.28 10.01 10.70
CA LYS A 100 -9.24 9.76 12.15
C LYS A 100 -8.23 8.66 12.55
N MET A 101 -7.56 8.03 11.61
CA MET A 101 -6.62 6.95 11.92
C MET A 101 -5.49 7.44 12.83
N PRO A 102 -5.10 6.64 13.83
CA PRO A 102 -3.94 6.93 14.66
C PRO A 102 -2.65 6.91 13.82
N PRO A 103 -1.54 7.44 14.36
CA PRO A 103 -0.26 7.37 13.68
C PRO A 103 0.14 5.92 13.37
N TRP A 104 0.54 5.69 12.12
CA TRP A 104 1.02 4.41 11.62
C TRP A 104 2.49 4.22 11.94
N ILE A 105 2.97 2.98 11.89
CA ILE A 105 4.39 2.69 11.80
C ILE A 105 4.83 3.06 10.39
N PRO A 106 5.73 4.06 10.20
CA PRO A 106 6.07 4.56 8.87
C PRO A 106 6.84 3.52 8.06
N GLY A 107 6.68 3.61 6.74
CA GLY A 107 7.50 2.82 5.82
C GLY A 107 8.97 3.21 5.91
N LYS A 108 9.87 2.27 5.57
CA LYS A 108 11.30 2.52 5.57
C LYS A 108 11.93 2.10 4.25
N LYS A 109 12.91 2.88 3.81
CA LYS A 109 13.81 2.52 2.72
C LYS A 109 15.24 2.46 3.28
N ASN A 110 15.86 1.28 3.23
CA ASN A 110 17.19 1.04 3.77
C ASN A 110 17.33 1.47 5.26
N GLY A 111 16.28 1.18 6.05
CA GLY A 111 16.22 1.50 7.48
C GLY A 111 15.85 2.95 7.81
N ARG A 112 15.69 3.83 6.82
CA ARG A 112 15.30 5.23 7.03
C ARG A 112 13.80 5.42 6.78
N PRO A 113 13.06 6.11 7.67
CA PRO A 113 11.66 6.41 7.45
C PRO A 113 11.47 7.19 6.15
N VAL A 114 10.44 6.82 5.39
CA VAL A 114 10.07 7.49 4.14
C VAL A 114 8.56 7.71 4.10
N ARG A 115 8.16 8.78 3.42
CA ARG A 115 6.74 8.98 3.09
C ARG A 115 6.30 7.89 2.11
N ALA A 116 5.12 7.32 2.34
CA ALA A 116 4.53 6.31 1.47
C ALA A 116 3.08 6.67 1.14
N GLU A 117 2.66 6.39 -0.09
CA GLU A 117 1.25 6.45 -0.47
C GLU A 117 0.62 5.07 -0.32
N MET A 118 -0.60 5.05 0.20
CA MET A 118 -1.41 3.85 0.37
C MET A 118 -2.85 4.10 -0.09
N SER A 119 -3.55 3.01 -0.34
CA SER A 119 -4.99 3.06 -0.56
C SER A 119 -5.65 1.88 0.14
N ILE A 120 -6.82 2.13 0.72
CA ILE A 120 -7.62 1.10 1.38
C ILE A 120 -9.06 1.13 0.87
N PRO A 121 -9.68 -0.02 0.69
CA PRO A 121 -11.10 -0.12 0.39
C PRO A 121 -11.91 -0.02 1.69
N ILE A 122 -12.91 0.85 1.70
CA ILE A 122 -13.91 0.94 2.76
C ILE A 122 -15.20 0.33 2.23
N ASN A 123 -15.57 -0.83 2.78
CA ASN A 123 -16.73 -1.59 2.31
C ASN A 123 -17.96 -1.33 3.21
N PHE A 124 -18.94 -0.62 2.67
CA PHE A 124 -20.15 -0.28 3.40
C PHE A 124 -21.16 -1.43 3.48
N LYS A 125 -21.13 -2.38 2.57
CA LYS A 125 -22.05 -3.54 2.57
C LYS A 125 -21.90 -4.39 3.83
N VAL A 126 -20.68 -4.67 4.25
CA VAL A 126 -20.36 -5.53 5.41
C VAL A 126 -20.82 -4.88 6.72
N ILE A 127 -20.70 -3.56 6.82
CA ILE A 127 -20.98 -2.82 8.06
C ILE A 127 -22.48 -2.63 8.30
N TYR A 128 -23.23 -2.52 7.21
CA TYR A 128 -24.70 -2.47 7.33
C TYR A 128 -25.27 -3.69 8.06
N VAL A 129 -24.79 -4.89 7.72
CA VAL A 129 -25.25 -6.14 8.35
C VAL A 129 -24.86 -6.22 9.83
N ASN A 130 -23.64 -5.83 10.17
CA ASN A 130 -23.11 -6.01 11.53
C ASN A 130 -23.65 -4.99 12.57
N LYS A 131 -23.97 -3.75 12.15
CA LYS A 131 -24.47 -2.70 13.07
C LYS A 131 -25.97 -2.74 13.33
N PHE A 132 -26.74 -3.36 12.47
CA PHE A 132 -28.21 -3.36 12.56
C PHE A 132 -28.82 -4.70 12.94
N GLY A 133 -28.03 -5.71 13.30
CA GLY A 133 -28.54 -6.94 13.93
C GLY A 133 -29.51 -7.74 13.08
N ASP A 134 -29.50 -7.55 11.76
CA ASP A 134 -30.31 -8.37 10.88
C ASP A 134 -29.59 -9.72 10.71
N GLU A 135 -29.99 -10.70 11.54
CA GLU A 135 -29.65 -12.11 11.40
C GLU A 135 -30.41 -12.68 10.19
N GLY A 136 -29.99 -12.29 9.01
CA GLY A 136 -30.59 -12.72 7.77
C GLY A 136 -29.55 -13.00 6.71
N ALA A 137 -29.05 -14.24 6.72
CA ALA A 137 -28.49 -15.00 5.60
C ALA A 137 -27.47 -14.27 4.70
N ASP A 138 -26.28 -14.64 4.81
CA ASP A 138 -25.44 -15.37 3.89
C ASP A 138 -23.98 -15.15 4.25
N SER A 139 -23.48 -16.14 4.97
CA SER A 139 -22.04 -16.37 5.14
C SER A 139 -21.45 -16.78 3.79
N GLU A 140 -21.34 -15.84 2.86
CA GLU A 140 -20.56 -16.05 1.67
C GLU A 140 -19.14 -15.55 1.91
N LYS A 141 -18.31 -16.55 2.18
CA LYS A 141 -16.86 -16.65 1.96
C LYS A 141 -16.13 -15.30 1.89
N SER A 142 -15.55 -14.93 3.03
CA SER A 142 -14.46 -13.98 3.08
C SER A 142 -13.38 -14.38 2.06
N GLU A 143 -13.51 -13.88 0.86
CA GLU A 143 -12.40 -13.87 -0.09
C GLU A 143 -11.34 -12.93 0.50
N LYS A 144 -10.21 -13.53 0.85
CA LYS A 144 -9.00 -12.83 1.24
C LYS A 144 -8.69 -11.75 0.22
N GLY A 145 -9.12 -10.52 0.50
CA GLY A 145 -8.75 -9.36 -0.28
C GLY A 145 -7.24 -9.20 -0.21
N LYS A 146 -6.56 -9.63 -1.26
CA LYS A 146 -5.15 -9.31 -1.46
C LYS A 146 -5.06 -7.80 -1.62
N PHE A 147 -4.55 -7.12 -0.60
CA PHE A 147 -4.08 -5.76 -0.77
C PHE A 147 -3.03 -5.78 -1.88
N LYS A 148 -3.34 -5.17 -3.03
CA LYS A 148 -2.34 -4.90 -4.06
C LYS A 148 -1.67 -3.59 -3.70
N TYR A 149 -0.41 -3.70 -3.36
CA TYR A 149 0.50 -2.59 -3.14
C TYR A 149 0.97 -2.00 -4.47
#